data_e335158813bdc68012443cc5a8e3db53
#
_entry.id   e335158813bdc68012443cc5a8e3db53
#
_cell.length_a   1.000
_cell.length_b   1.000
_cell.length_c   1.000
_cell.angle_alpha   90.00
_cell.angle_beta   90.00
_cell.angle_gamma   90.00
#
_symmetry.space_group_name_H-M   'P 1'
#
loop_
_entity.id
_entity.type
_entity.pdbx_description
1 polymer ?
#
loop_
_entity_poly.entity_id
_entity_poly.type
_entity_poly.pdbx_seq_one_letter_code
_entity_poly.pdbx_strand_id
1 'polypeptide(L)'
;MRNVLLAGATGYLGSFILEELLYRGYKTKIIVRNVEKINKELIEDESFEIIKAELTKSESIVGCCNGIDTVISTVGITKQKDGLTYLDVDYNANMNLLKEAIKSKVKKVIYVSVLKGKELRDLKICDAKEKFVDELKTSGLNYCVIRPNGFYSDISEFFNMAKKGKVYLFGDGKYKLNPIHGIDLAKVCVDSIDMALNEIEIGGPEILTQNQIAEIAFSTLDKKPKITHIANWIRKLVLFSLRSFTSVKTFGPIEFFLTLMAMDFIAPKFGNHRLEDYFNELKNKRSKQSVFVSKQLEI
;
A
#
# COMPACT_ATOMS: atom_id res chain seq x y z
N MET A 1 19.39 3.71 -21.06
CA MET A 1 18.85 3.86 -19.70
C MET A 1 17.36 4.13 -19.85
N ARG A 2 16.48 3.46 -19.08
CA ARG A 2 15.03 3.66 -19.19
C ARG A 2 14.59 4.80 -18.28
N ASN A 3 13.64 5.61 -18.75
CA ASN A 3 13.05 6.69 -17.99
C ASN A 3 11.76 6.19 -17.35
N VAL A 4 11.66 6.28 -16.03
CA VAL A 4 10.51 5.80 -15.26
C VAL A 4 9.81 6.99 -14.59
N LEU A 5 8.48 7.05 -14.69
CA LEU A 5 7.65 7.95 -13.92
C LEU A 5 7.00 7.19 -12.77
N LEU A 6 7.26 7.61 -11.54
CA LEU A 6 6.63 7.04 -10.35
C LEU A 6 5.57 7.99 -9.78
N ALA A 7 4.33 7.54 -9.78
CA ALA A 7 3.21 8.21 -9.11
C ALA A 7 2.94 7.55 -7.75
N GLY A 8 2.82 8.39 -6.70
CA GLY A 8 2.65 7.91 -5.32
C GLY A 8 3.96 7.72 -4.52
N ALA A 9 5.06 8.31 -4.97
CA ALA A 9 6.40 8.20 -4.37
C ALA A 9 6.49 8.54 -2.88
N THR A 10 5.59 9.36 -2.34
CA THR A 10 5.53 9.73 -0.91
C THR A 10 4.68 8.80 -0.05
N GLY A 11 4.08 7.76 -0.65
CA GLY A 11 3.35 6.70 0.05
C GLY A 11 4.28 5.63 0.61
N TYR A 12 3.73 4.73 1.47
CA TYR A 12 4.50 3.64 2.07
C TYR A 12 5.27 2.81 1.03
N LEU A 13 4.60 2.26 0.04
CA LEU A 13 5.26 1.46 -1.00
C LEU A 13 6.06 2.33 -1.98
N GLY A 14 5.51 3.50 -2.34
CA GLY A 14 6.14 4.37 -3.32
C GLY A 14 7.54 4.84 -2.90
N SER A 15 7.79 5.07 -1.60
CA SER A 15 9.12 5.43 -1.11
C SER A 15 10.15 4.31 -1.33
N PHE A 16 9.78 3.06 -1.07
CA PHE A 16 10.66 1.91 -1.34
C PHE A 16 10.89 1.68 -2.83
N ILE A 17 9.87 1.92 -3.68
CA ILE A 17 10.04 1.83 -5.14
C ILE A 17 10.99 2.92 -5.64
N LEU A 18 10.90 4.14 -5.11
CA LEU A 18 11.81 5.22 -5.46
C LEU A 18 13.26 4.84 -5.12
N GLU A 19 13.51 4.39 -3.90
CA GLU A 19 14.84 3.92 -3.46
C GLU A 19 15.35 2.79 -4.36
N GLU A 20 14.52 1.81 -4.70
CA GLU A 20 14.92 0.69 -5.56
C GLU A 20 15.21 1.12 -7.01
N LEU A 21 14.43 2.07 -7.57
CA LEU A 21 14.67 2.63 -8.90
C LEU A 21 16.01 3.36 -8.96
N LEU A 22 16.30 4.20 -7.97
CA LEU A 22 17.56 4.94 -7.88
C LEU A 22 18.75 3.98 -7.67
N TYR A 23 18.61 3.01 -6.78
CA TYR A 23 19.63 1.98 -6.54
C TYR A 23 20.01 1.22 -7.83
N ARG A 24 19.03 0.95 -8.71
CA ARG A 24 19.26 0.28 -10.01
C ARG A 24 19.65 1.23 -11.14
N GLY A 25 19.81 2.51 -10.87
CA GLY A 25 20.28 3.50 -11.84
C GLY A 25 19.22 3.90 -12.90
N TYR A 26 17.93 3.77 -12.61
CA TYR A 26 16.89 4.28 -13.51
C TYR A 26 16.82 5.81 -13.43
N LYS A 27 16.67 6.49 -14.60
CA LYS A 27 16.29 7.89 -14.61
C LYS A 27 14.84 8.01 -14.16
N THR A 28 14.64 8.62 -13.01
CA THR A 28 13.34 8.59 -12.32
C THR A 28 12.73 9.98 -12.25
N LYS A 29 11.48 10.11 -12.72
CA LYS A 29 10.62 11.27 -12.43
C LYS A 29 9.57 10.86 -11.40
N ILE A 30 9.25 11.74 -10.46
CA ILE A 30 8.15 11.51 -9.53
C ILE A 30 7.14 12.62 -9.58
N ILE A 31 5.86 12.26 -9.37
CA ILE A 31 4.78 13.24 -9.20
C ILE A 31 4.42 13.30 -7.72
N VAL A 32 4.50 14.51 -7.15
CA VAL A 32 4.18 14.73 -5.72
C VAL A 32 3.37 16.01 -5.53
N ARG A 33 2.44 16.00 -4.57
CA ARG A 33 1.68 17.18 -4.15
C ARG A 33 2.50 18.09 -3.23
N ASN A 34 3.31 17.48 -2.36
CA ASN A 34 4.15 18.19 -1.38
C ASN A 34 5.57 17.62 -1.41
N VAL A 35 6.52 18.44 -1.84
CA VAL A 35 7.94 18.09 -1.98
C VAL A 35 8.61 17.85 -0.60
N GLU A 36 8.13 18.49 0.46
CA GLU A 36 8.69 18.35 1.82
C GLU A 36 8.58 16.93 2.39
N LYS A 37 7.73 16.08 1.78
CA LYS A 37 7.57 14.67 2.18
C LYS A 37 8.63 13.73 1.60
N ILE A 38 9.49 14.24 0.72
CA ILE A 38 10.57 13.46 0.12
C ILE A 38 11.79 13.55 1.06
N ASN A 39 12.52 12.44 1.21
CA ASN A 39 13.78 12.46 1.94
C ASN A 39 14.74 13.45 1.28
N LYS A 40 15.25 14.40 2.06
CA LYS A 40 16.14 15.47 1.56
C LYS A 40 17.43 14.92 0.93
N GLU A 41 17.93 13.80 1.44
CA GLU A 41 19.12 13.14 0.90
C GLU A 41 18.95 12.65 -0.54
N LEU A 42 17.69 12.34 -0.95
CA LEU A 42 17.37 11.93 -2.31
C LEU A 42 17.21 13.11 -3.28
N ILE A 43 17.00 14.33 -2.78
CA ILE A 43 16.75 15.51 -3.64
C ILE A 43 18.01 15.98 -4.37
N GLU A 44 19.19 15.63 -3.87
CA GLU A 44 20.49 16.01 -4.44
C GLU A 44 20.97 15.05 -5.55
N ASP A 45 20.22 13.97 -5.84
CA ASP A 45 20.57 13.00 -6.87
C ASP A 45 20.13 13.49 -8.26
N GLU A 46 21.09 13.72 -9.17
CA GLU A 46 20.85 14.18 -10.54
C GLU A 46 20.05 13.21 -11.41
N SER A 47 19.91 11.93 -11.00
CA SER A 47 19.12 10.92 -11.71
C SER A 47 17.61 11.06 -11.48
N PHE A 48 17.20 12.05 -10.69
CA PHE A 48 15.88 12.18 -10.12
C PHE A 48 15.27 13.56 -10.40
N GLU A 49 14.04 13.56 -10.96
CA GLU A 49 13.30 14.79 -11.28
C GLU A 49 11.97 14.82 -10.51
N ILE A 50 11.65 15.95 -9.91
CA ILE A 50 10.41 16.17 -9.17
C ILE A 50 9.43 17.01 -9.97
N ILE A 51 8.23 16.47 -10.21
CA ILE A 51 7.09 17.19 -10.76
C ILE A 51 6.11 17.49 -9.61
N LYS A 52 5.97 18.76 -9.25
CA LYS A 52 4.96 19.19 -8.27
C LYS A 52 3.61 19.31 -8.97
N ALA A 53 2.74 18.31 -8.78
CA ALA A 53 1.44 18.24 -9.43
C ALA A 53 0.44 17.41 -8.61
N GLU A 54 -0.85 17.53 -8.95
CA GLU A 54 -1.95 16.83 -8.32
C GLU A 54 -2.69 15.95 -9.35
N LEU A 55 -2.57 14.64 -9.22
CA LEU A 55 -3.12 13.66 -10.17
C LEU A 55 -4.66 13.76 -10.34
N THR A 56 -5.37 14.24 -9.33
CA THR A 56 -6.83 14.46 -9.42
C THR A 56 -7.21 15.64 -10.31
N LYS A 57 -6.23 16.48 -10.72
CA LYS A 57 -6.37 17.61 -11.61
C LYS A 57 -5.63 17.35 -12.91
N SER A 58 -6.34 16.97 -13.96
CA SER A 58 -5.75 16.58 -15.24
C SER A 58 -4.85 17.65 -15.85
N GLU A 59 -5.21 18.92 -15.68
CA GLU A 59 -4.45 20.07 -16.18
C GLU A 59 -3.07 20.21 -15.50
N SER A 60 -2.94 19.76 -14.26
CA SER A 60 -1.67 19.88 -13.50
C SER A 60 -0.60 18.89 -13.94
N ILE A 61 -0.98 17.82 -14.65
CA ILE A 61 -0.09 16.73 -15.06
C ILE A 61 0.19 16.69 -16.57
N VAL A 62 -0.28 17.69 -17.32
CA VAL A 62 -0.06 17.75 -18.77
C VAL A 62 1.43 17.67 -19.09
N GLY A 63 1.80 16.70 -19.94
CA GLY A 63 3.17 16.47 -20.37
C GLY A 63 4.06 15.74 -19.36
N CYS A 64 3.55 15.34 -18.19
CA CYS A 64 4.35 14.63 -17.17
C CYS A 64 4.98 13.34 -17.68
N CYS A 65 4.38 12.69 -18.68
CA CYS A 65 4.84 11.47 -19.30
C CYS A 65 5.76 11.68 -20.51
N ASN A 66 6.14 12.92 -20.86
CA ASN A 66 7.02 13.17 -22.00
C ASN A 66 8.40 12.55 -21.77
N GLY A 67 8.84 11.72 -22.72
CA GLY A 67 10.12 11.01 -22.68
C GLY A 67 10.17 9.85 -21.67
N ILE A 68 9.02 9.42 -21.13
CA ILE A 68 8.93 8.30 -20.20
C ILE A 68 8.71 6.99 -20.94
N ASP A 69 9.47 5.96 -20.57
CA ASP A 69 9.31 4.60 -21.10
C ASP A 69 8.29 3.79 -20.30
N THR A 70 8.31 3.94 -18.96
CA THR A 70 7.44 3.17 -18.04
C THR A 70 6.85 4.07 -16.98
N VAL A 71 5.56 3.92 -16.73
CA VAL A 71 4.86 4.54 -15.59
C VAL A 71 4.62 3.47 -14.52
N ILE A 72 4.97 3.78 -13.27
CA ILE A 72 4.59 2.97 -12.10
C ILE A 72 3.64 3.80 -11.25
N SER A 73 2.43 3.28 -10.99
CA SER A 73 1.47 3.93 -10.11
C SER A 73 1.17 3.08 -8.87
N THR A 74 1.42 3.67 -7.71
CA THR A 74 0.98 3.19 -6.40
C THR A 74 -0.12 4.09 -5.83
N VAL A 75 -0.77 4.89 -6.69
CA VAL A 75 -1.78 5.86 -6.29
C VAL A 75 -3.05 5.18 -5.85
N GLY A 76 -3.43 5.45 -4.62
CA GLY A 76 -4.63 4.95 -3.99
C GLY A 76 -4.71 5.39 -2.54
N ILE A 77 -5.89 5.28 -1.94
CA ILE A 77 -6.13 5.64 -0.55
C ILE A 77 -6.91 4.55 0.18
N THR A 78 -6.51 4.26 1.41
CA THR A 78 -7.32 3.42 2.31
C THR A 78 -8.32 4.29 3.08
N LYS A 79 -7.91 5.49 3.49
CA LYS A 79 -8.76 6.44 4.24
C LYS A 79 -9.05 7.64 3.37
N GLN A 80 -10.32 7.95 3.21
CA GLN A 80 -10.77 9.14 2.47
C GLN A 80 -10.52 10.40 3.31
N LYS A 81 -9.63 11.26 2.81
CA LYS A 81 -9.26 12.54 3.43
C LYS A 81 -9.47 13.67 2.41
N ASP A 82 -9.46 14.90 2.89
CA ASP A 82 -9.50 16.11 2.06
C ASP A 82 -10.70 16.16 1.08
N GLY A 83 -11.83 15.53 1.46
CA GLY A 83 -13.03 15.46 0.62
C GLY A 83 -12.95 14.49 -0.55
N LEU A 84 -11.81 13.83 -0.78
CA LEU A 84 -11.59 12.91 -1.88
C LEU A 84 -12.15 11.51 -1.57
N THR A 85 -12.79 10.90 -2.56
CA THR A 85 -13.33 9.54 -2.51
C THR A 85 -12.36 8.51 -3.11
N TYR A 86 -12.66 7.22 -2.95
CA TYR A 86 -11.93 6.16 -3.66
C TYR A 86 -12.01 6.32 -5.17
N LEU A 87 -13.18 6.75 -5.68
CA LEU A 87 -13.34 6.99 -7.12
C LEU A 87 -12.45 8.12 -7.62
N ASP A 88 -12.29 9.19 -6.84
CA ASP A 88 -11.44 10.32 -7.23
C ASP A 88 -9.96 9.96 -7.28
N VAL A 89 -9.49 9.14 -6.34
CA VAL A 89 -8.06 8.84 -6.21
C VAL A 89 -7.68 7.53 -6.87
N ASP A 90 -8.38 6.42 -6.55
CA ASP A 90 -8.01 5.10 -7.06
C ASP A 90 -8.41 4.91 -8.52
N TYR A 91 -9.45 5.61 -9.01
CA TYR A 91 -9.89 5.56 -10.39
C TYR A 91 -9.51 6.82 -11.18
N ASN A 92 -10.13 7.98 -10.90
CA ASN A 92 -9.99 9.18 -11.74
C ASN A 92 -8.56 9.69 -11.83
N ALA A 93 -7.81 9.75 -10.72
CA ALA A 93 -6.41 10.21 -10.74
C ALA A 93 -5.52 9.27 -11.58
N ASN A 94 -5.74 7.94 -11.48
CA ASN A 94 -5.03 6.98 -12.33
C ASN A 94 -5.48 7.05 -13.80
N MET A 95 -6.75 7.36 -14.09
CA MET A 95 -7.24 7.62 -15.43
C MET A 95 -6.60 8.85 -16.06
N ASN A 96 -6.43 9.94 -15.29
CA ASN A 96 -5.72 11.12 -15.77
C ASN A 96 -4.28 10.79 -16.17
N LEU A 97 -3.58 10.02 -15.32
CA LEU A 97 -2.21 9.57 -15.59
C LEU A 97 -2.15 8.63 -16.82
N LEU A 98 -3.10 7.70 -16.95
CA LEU A 98 -3.19 6.79 -18.10
C LEU A 98 -3.39 7.55 -19.42
N LYS A 99 -4.25 8.58 -19.44
CA LYS A 99 -4.46 9.43 -20.62
C LYS A 99 -3.18 10.15 -21.05
N GLU A 100 -2.41 10.69 -20.11
CA GLU A 100 -1.10 11.29 -20.40
C GLU A 100 -0.08 10.25 -20.86
N ALA A 101 -0.10 9.04 -20.28
CA ALA A 101 0.76 7.94 -20.73
C ALA A 101 0.48 7.52 -22.19
N ILE A 102 -0.79 7.40 -22.55
CA ILE A 102 -1.22 7.08 -23.95
C ILE A 102 -0.77 8.19 -24.90
N LYS A 103 -1.05 9.47 -24.56
CA LYS A 103 -0.70 10.63 -25.38
C LYS A 103 0.81 10.74 -25.60
N SER A 104 1.61 10.42 -24.58
CA SER A 104 3.08 10.46 -24.64
C SER A 104 3.70 9.16 -25.19
N LYS A 105 2.89 8.19 -25.63
CA LYS A 105 3.33 6.90 -26.17
C LYS A 105 4.23 6.12 -25.19
N VAL A 106 3.89 6.14 -23.91
CA VAL A 106 4.56 5.32 -22.87
C VAL A 106 4.47 3.84 -23.28
N LYS A 107 5.54 3.09 -23.10
CA LYS A 107 5.61 1.68 -23.53
C LYS A 107 4.89 0.75 -22.57
N LYS A 108 4.92 1.04 -21.26
CA LYS A 108 4.35 0.18 -20.22
C LYS A 108 3.81 0.95 -19.04
N VAL A 109 2.69 0.49 -18.49
CA VAL A 109 2.11 0.98 -17.23
C VAL A 109 2.06 -0.15 -16.23
N ILE A 110 2.63 0.07 -15.04
CA ILE A 110 2.61 -0.84 -13.90
C ILE A 110 1.70 -0.23 -12.85
N TYR A 111 0.69 -0.98 -12.41
CA TYR A 111 -0.27 -0.51 -11.42
C TYR A 111 -0.36 -1.45 -10.21
N VAL A 112 -0.30 -0.88 -9.01
CA VAL A 112 -0.46 -1.65 -7.78
C VAL A 112 -1.92 -1.63 -7.34
N SER A 113 -2.61 -2.77 -7.54
CA SER A 113 -3.98 -3.00 -7.13
C SER A 113 -4.02 -3.71 -5.76
N VAL A 114 -4.86 -4.72 -5.60
CA VAL A 114 -5.03 -5.52 -4.39
C VAL A 114 -5.30 -6.97 -4.76
N LEU A 115 -4.81 -7.92 -3.96
CA LEU A 115 -5.10 -9.34 -4.11
C LEU A 115 -6.62 -9.57 -4.06
N LYS A 116 -7.13 -10.48 -4.90
CA LYS A 116 -8.56 -10.79 -5.01
C LYS A 116 -9.45 -9.55 -5.26
N GLY A 117 -8.91 -8.48 -5.87
CA GLY A 117 -9.67 -7.26 -6.10
C GLY A 117 -10.94 -7.48 -6.91
N LYS A 118 -10.90 -8.42 -7.90
CA LYS A 118 -12.06 -8.76 -8.75
C LYS A 118 -13.20 -9.37 -7.93
N GLU A 119 -12.88 -10.28 -7.02
CA GLU A 119 -13.84 -10.97 -6.16
C GLU A 119 -14.39 -10.06 -5.06
N LEU A 120 -13.67 -8.98 -4.77
CA LEU A 120 -13.98 -8.04 -3.70
C LEU A 120 -14.58 -6.71 -4.20
N ARG A 121 -15.13 -6.66 -5.42
CA ARG A 121 -15.73 -5.43 -6.00
C ARG A 121 -16.92 -4.88 -5.21
N ASP A 122 -17.54 -5.66 -4.33
CA ASP A 122 -18.56 -5.15 -3.41
C ASP A 122 -17.99 -4.09 -2.43
N LEU A 123 -16.67 -4.12 -2.20
CA LEU A 123 -15.97 -3.13 -1.41
C LEU A 123 -15.61 -1.92 -2.30
N LYS A 124 -16.05 -0.74 -1.91
CA LYS A 124 -15.89 0.50 -2.72
C LYS A 124 -14.43 0.80 -3.10
N ILE A 125 -13.47 0.47 -2.23
CA ILE A 125 -12.04 0.63 -2.54
C ILE A 125 -11.60 -0.34 -3.64
N CYS A 126 -12.02 -1.61 -3.58
CA CYS A 126 -11.68 -2.61 -4.59
C CYS A 126 -12.37 -2.30 -5.91
N ASP A 127 -13.64 -1.88 -5.89
CA ASP A 127 -14.38 -1.50 -7.10
C ASP A 127 -13.69 -0.35 -7.85
N ALA A 128 -13.28 0.71 -7.13
CA ALA A 128 -12.58 1.83 -7.75
C ALA A 128 -11.24 1.39 -8.40
N LYS A 129 -10.47 0.54 -7.70
CA LYS A 129 -9.21 -0.01 -8.26
C LYS A 129 -9.44 -0.89 -9.47
N GLU A 130 -10.43 -1.77 -9.42
CA GLU A 130 -10.70 -2.71 -10.51
C GLU A 130 -11.34 -2.02 -11.73
N LYS A 131 -12.10 -0.95 -11.55
CA LYS A 131 -12.53 -0.08 -12.65
C LYS A 131 -11.33 0.48 -13.42
N PHE A 132 -10.31 0.95 -12.70
CA PHE A 132 -9.08 1.40 -13.35
C PHE A 132 -8.34 0.25 -14.05
N VAL A 133 -8.27 -0.92 -13.43
CA VAL A 133 -7.66 -2.11 -14.06
C VAL A 133 -8.37 -2.48 -15.36
N ASP A 134 -9.70 -2.40 -15.42
CA ASP A 134 -10.47 -2.66 -16.64
C ASP A 134 -10.09 -1.68 -17.78
N GLU A 135 -9.99 -0.37 -17.46
CA GLU A 135 -9.54 0.65 -18.44
C GLU A 135 -8.09 0.43 -18.87
N LEU A 136 -7.20 0.09 -17.93
CA LEU A 136 -5.80 -0.18 -18.23
C LEU A 136 -5.65 -1.34 -19.21
N LYS A 137 -6.43 -2.41 -19.04
CA LYS A 137 -6.42 -3.59 -19.91
C LYS A 137 -6.84 -3.29 -21.35
N THR A 138 -7.71 -2.32 -21.55
CA THR A 138 -8.23 -1.91 -22.86
C THR A 138 -7.48 -0.72 -23.46
N SER A 139 -6.48 -0.17 -22.76
CA SER A 139 -5.76 1.05 -23.14
C SER A 139 -4.87 0.93 -24.39
N GLY A 140 -4.55 -0.29 -24.83
CA GLY A 140 -3.59 -0.55 -25.91
C GLY A 140 -2.11 -0.45 -25.50
N LEU A 141 -1.78 -0.08 -24.25
CA LEU A 141 -0.42 -0.08 -23.73
C LEU A 141 -0.05 -1.46 -23.17
N ASN A 142 1.24 -1.81 -23.15
CA ASN A 142 1.67 -2.92 -22.30
C ASN A 142 1.42 -2.55 -20.83
N TYR A 143 1.00 -3.51 -20.05
CA TYR A 143 0.71 -3.27 -18.63
C TYR A 143 1.17 -4.42 -17.73
N CYS A 144 1.28 -4.13 -16.42
CA CYS A 144 1.38 -5.13 -15.39
C CYS A 144 0.56 -4.67 -14.17
N VAL A 145 -0.41 -5.47 -13.74
CA VAL A 145 -1.16 -5.25 -12.50
C VAL A 145 -0.54 -6.09 -11.40
N ILE A 146 0.02 -5.43 -10.39
CA ILE A 146 0.58 -6.11 -9.23
C ILE A 146 -0.49 -6.16 -8.14
N ARG A 147 -0.77 -7.35 -7.64
CA ARG A 147 -1.80 -7.64 -6.64
C ARG A 147 -1.17 -8.13 -5.34
N PRO A 148 -0.67 -7.23 -4.51
CA PRO A 148 -0.08 -7.62 -3.24
C PRO A 148 -1.16 -8.09 -2.25
N ASN A 149 -0.74 -8.96 -1.34
CA ASN A 149 -1.39 -9.13 -0.05
C ASN A 149 -1.27 -7.84 0.79
N GLY A 150 -1.81 -7.80 1.99
CA GLY A 150 -1.65 -6.64 2.88
C GLY A 150 -0.17 -6.30 3.15
N PHE A 151 0.10 -5.05 3.46
CA PHE A 151 1.45 -4.61 3.81
C PHE A 151 1.74 -4.84 5.30
N TYR A 152 3.01 -4.97 5.67
CA TYR A 152 3.41 -5.00 7.08
C TYR A 152 2.95 -3.75 7.83
N SER A 153 2.88 -2.58 7.17
CA SER A 153 2.33 -1.37 7.77
C SER A 153 0.86 -1.51 8.19
N ASP A 154 0.06 -2.25 7.45
CA ASP A 154 -1.35 -2.49 7.78
C ASP A 154 -1.49 -3.45 8.98
N ILE A 155 -0.57 -4.42 9.06
CA ILE A 155 -0.51 -5.40 10.17
C ILE A 155 0.04 -4.80 11.45
N SER A 156 0.65 -3.62 11.40
CA SER A 156 1.13 -2.89 12.59
C SER A 156 0.04 -2.61 13.63
N GLU A 157 -1.25 -2.71 13.26
CA GLU A 157 -2.35 -2.56 14.21
C GLU A 157 -2.36 -3.70 15.26
N PHE A 158 -1.95 -4.92 14.90
CA PHE A 158 -1.76 -6.01 15.86
C PHE A 158 -0.71 -5.64 16.90
N PHE A 159 0.42 -5.07 16.46
CA PHE A 159 1.46 -4.58 17.36
C PHE A 159 0.97 -3.46 18.28
N ASN A 160 0.18 -2.52 17.74
CA ASN A 160 -0.41 -1.42 18.53
C ASN A 160 -1.40 -1.95 19.58
N MET A 161 -2.24 -2.94 19.22
CA MET A 161 -3.15 -3.60 20.16
C MET A 161 -2.37 -4.37 21.24
N ALA A 162 -1.36 -5.15 20.89
CA ALA A 162 -0.50 -5.86 21.83
C ALA A 162 0.24 -4.90 22.79
N LYS A 163 0.68 -3.74 22.30
CA LYS A 163 1.26 -2.68 23.13
C LYS A 163 0.28 -2.18 24.18
N LYS A 164 -0.99 -2.03 23.85
CA LYS A 164 -2.08 -1.66 24.78
C LYS A 164 -2.46 -2.82 25.74
N GLY A 165 -1.86 -4.00 25.54
CA GLY A 165 -2.00 -5.15 26.45
C GLY A 165 -3.05 -6.18 26.03
N LYS A 166 -3.77 -5.98 24.91
CA LYS A 166 -4.80 -6.93 24.47
C LYS A 166 -5.05 -6.82 22.96
N VAL A 167 -5.11 -7.98 22.27
CA VAL A 167 -5.49 -8.08 20.85
C VAL A 167 -6.91 -8.64 20.77
N TYR A 168 -7.73 -8.03 19.91
CA TYR A 168 -9.09 -8.45 19.63
C TYR A 168 -9.18 -8.98 18.21
N LEU A 169 -9.69 -10.22 18.04
CA LEU A 169 -9.87 -10.89 16.76
C LEU A 169 -11.34 -11.27 16.58
N PHE A 170 -11.88 -11.11 15.38
CA PHE A 170 -13.18 -11.64 15.03
C PHE A 170 -13.04 -13.08 14.55
N GLY A 171 -13.91 -13.97 15.06
CA GLY A 171 -13.82 -15.41 14.82
C GLY A 171 -12.78 -16.08 15.73
N ASP A 172 -12.23 -17.20 15.30
CA ASP A 172 -11.27 -18.01 16.07
C ASP A 172 -9.79 -17.65 15.80
N GLY A 173 -9.54 -16.65 14.96
CA GLY A 173 -8.20 -16.17 14.61
C GLY A 173 -7.39 -17.13 13.74
N LYS A 174 -8.02 -18.11 13.08
CA LYS A 174 -7.35 -19.12 12.25
C LYS A 174 -7.19 -18.75 10.79
N TYR A 175 -7.87 -17.69 10.31
CA TYR A 175 -7.67 -17.21 8.96
C TYR A 175 -6.21 -16.83 8.72
N LYS A 176 -5.72 -17.23 7.55
CA LYS A 176 -4.31 -17.11 7.17
C LYS A 176 -4.11 -15.96 6.21
N LEU A 177 -3.00 -15.26 6.37
CA LEU A 177 -2.54 -14.22 5.47
C LEU A 177 -1.02 -14.24 5.40
N ASN A 178 -0.48 -13.70 4.31
CA ASN A 178 0.96 -13.50 4.16
C ASN A 178 1.28 -12.08 3.67
N PRO A 179 1.16 -11.10 4.58
CA PRO A 179 1.50 -9.71 4.26
C PRO A 179 2.94 -9.59 3.80
N ILE A 180 3.24 -8.56 3.00
CA ILE A 180 4.56 -8.36 2.39
C ILE A 180 5.22 -7.07 2.88
N HIS A 181 6.56 -7.10 3.04
CA HIS A 181 7.34 -5.91 3.33
C HIS A 181 7.47 -5.00 2.11
N GLY A 182 7.45 -3.67 2.34
CA GLY A 182 7.55 -2.68 1.24
C GLY A 182 8.81 -2.84 0.38
N ILE A 183 9.96 -3.17 0.98
CA ILE A 183 11.22 -3.42 0.26
C ILE A 183 11.08 -4.60 -0.71
N ASP A 184 10.51 -5.74 -0.26
CA ASP A 184 10.38 -6.92 -1.11
C ASP A 184 9.38 -6.65 -2.25
N LEU A 185 8.28 -5.96 -1.98
CA LEU A 185 7.31 -5.62 -3.01
C LEU A 185 7.87 -4.59 -4.01
N ALA A 186 8.69 -3.64 -3.56
CA ALA A 186 9.34 -2.66 -4.43
C ALA A 186 10.25 -3.35 -5.47
N LYS A 187 11.00 -4.37 -5.08
CA LYS A 187 11.80 -5.19 -6.01
C LYS A 187 10.94 -5.77 -7.12
N VAL A 188 9.79 -6.38 -6.78
CA VAL A 188 8.87 -6.94 -7.78
C VAL A 188 8.28 -5.86 -8.67
N CYS A 189 7.93 -4.69 -8.13
CA CYS A 189 7.45 -3.57 -8.92
C CYS A 189 8.49 -3.11 -9.94
N VAL A 190 9.77 -3.03 -9.56
CA VAL A 190 10.85 -2.63 -10.46
C VAL A 190 11.22 -3.75 -11.44
N ASP A 191 11.29 -5.01 -10.99
CA ASP A 191 11.49 -6.17 -11.88
C ASP A 191 10.43 -6.25 -12.96
N SER A 192 9.18 -5.91 -12.63
CA SER A 192 8.07 -5.95 -13.59
C SER A 192 8.22 -4.98 -14.77
N ILE A 193 9.16 -4.03 -14.74
CA ILE A 193 9.51 -3.17 -15.88
C ILE A 193 9.92 -4.03 -17.08
N ASP A 194 10.68 -5.10 -16.84
CA ASP A 194 11.25 -5.98 -17.85
C ASP A 194 10.45 -7.28 -18.08
N MET A 195 9.53 -7.61 -17.19
CA MET A 195 8.73 -8.83 -17.29
C MET A 195 7.62 -8.69 -18.34
N ALA A 196 7.35 -9.76 -19.09
CA ALA A 196 6.22 -9.85 -20.05
C ALA A 196 4.94 -10.37 -19.37
N LEU A 197 4.74 -10.10 -18.06
CA LEU A 197 3.57 -10.52 -17.30
C LEU A 197 2.57 -9.38 -17.19
N ASN A 198 1.31 -9.69 -17.39
CA ASN A 198 0.21 -8.71 -17.30
C ASN A 198 -0.36 -8.61 -15.89
N GLU A 199 -0.18 -9.64 -15.05
CA GLU A 199 -0.72 -9.69 -13.69
C GLU A 199 0.21 -10.50 -12.77
N ILE A 200 0.47 -10.01 -11.56
CA ILE A 200 1.32 -10.67 -10.56
C ILE A 200 0.60 -10.61 -9.22
N GLU A 201 0.21 -11.77 -8.69
CA GLU A 201 -0.25 -11.91 -7.30
C GLU A 201 0.96 -12.22 -6.41
N ILE A 202 1.05 -11.56 -5.24
CA ILE A 202 2.24 -11.67 -4.43
C ILE A 202 1.96 -11.43 -2.93
N GLY A 203 2.58 -12.23 -2.10
CA GLY A 203 2.58 -12.09 -0.65
C GLY A 203 3.97 -12.27 -0.06
N GLY A 204 4.11 -12.00 1.22
CA GLY A 204 5.36 -12.15 1.94
C GLY A 204 5.77 -13.62 2.16
N PRO A 205 6.97 -13.85 2.72
CA PRO A 205 7.57 -15.19 2.86
C PRO A 205 6.83 -16.08 3.86
N GLU A 206 6.08 -15.50 4.80
CA GLU A 206 5.47 -16.23 5.92
C GLU A 206 3.94 -16.23 5.79
N ILE A 207 3.34 -17.42 5.74
CA ILE A 207 1.89 -17.58 5.86
C ILE A 207 1.57 -17.77 7.33
N LEU A 208 0.86 -16.79 7.92
CA LEU A 208 0.58 -16.74 9.36
C LEU A 208 -0.92 -16.69 9.60
N THR A 209 -1.39 -17.33 10.66
CA THR A 209 -2.74 -17.10 11.18
C THR A 209 -2.78 -15.77 11.94
N GLN A 210 -3.96 -15.22 12.12
CA GLN A 210 -4.14 -14.00 12.93
C GLN A 210 -3.67 -14.20 14.37
N ASN A 211 -3.87 -15.40 14.94
CA ASN A 211 -3.35 -15.74 16.27
C ASN A 211 -1.82 -15.68 16.29
N GLN A 212 -1.14 -16.27 15.31
CA GLN A 212 0.33 -16.23 15.22
C GLN A 212 0.85 -14.80 15.06
N ILE A 213 0.18 -13.96 14.28
CA ILE A 213 0.54 -12.52 14.14
C ILE A 213 0.43 -11.83 15.51
N ALA A 214 -0.66 -12.07 16.26
CA ALA A 214 -0.84 -11.52 17.59
C ALA A 214 0.23 -12.02 18.58
N GLU A 215 0.56 -13.30 18.53
CA GLU A 215 1.61 -13.92 19.37
C GLU A 215 2.99 -13.30 19.07
N ILE A 216 3.35 -13.14 17.80
CA ILE A 216 4.59 -12.45 17.38
C ILE A 216 4.61 -11.02 17.93
N ALA A 217 3.49 -10.28 17.83
CA ALA A 217 3.41 -8.91 18.36
C ALA A 217 3.62 -8.86 19.89
N PHE A 218 3.07 -9.80 20.65
CA PHE A 218 3.28 -9.87 22.09
C PHE A 218 4.72 -10.29 22.44
N SER A 219 5.26 -11.32 21.75
CA SER A 219 6.63 -11.80 21.95
C SER A 219 7.64 -10.67 21.72
N THR A 220 7.51 -9.94 20.62
CA THR A 220 8.37 -8.78 20.32
C THR A 220 8.34 -7.71 21.43
N LEU A 221 7.21 -7.57 22.12
CA LEU A 221 7.03 -6.61 23.23
C LEU A 221 7.40 -7.19 24.60
N ASP A 222 7.92 -8.40 24.68
CA ASP A 222 8.20 -9.12 25.93
C ASP A 222 6.98 -9.25 26.85
N LYS A 223 5.78 -9.45 26.25
CA LYS A 223 4.51 -9.53 26.96
C LYS A 223 3.87 -10.91 26.79
N LYS A 224 3.14 -11.36 27.82
CA LYS A 224 2.31 -12.55 27.71
C LYS A 224 1.14 -12.32 26.74
N PRO A 225 0.86 -13.22 25.80
CA PRO A 225 -0.26 -13.10 24.88
C PRO A 225 -1.61 -12.96 25.60
N LYS A 226 -2.40 -11.97 25.20
CA LYS A 226 -3.75 -11.72 25.67
C LYS A 226 -4.66 -11.47 24.49
N ILE A 227 -5.14 -12.55 23.89
CA ILE A 227 -5.97 -12.55 22.70
C ILE A 227 -7.43 -12.78 23.09
N THR A 228 -8.33 -11.95 22.59
CA THR A 228 -9.78 -12.12 22.81
C THR A 228 -10.47 -12.35 21.49
N HIS A 229 -11.14 -13.49 21.38
CA HIS A 229 -11.93 -13.84 20.21
C HIS A 229 -13.35 -13.30 20.36
N ILE A 230 -13.79 -12.50 19.39
CA ILE A 230 -15.13 -11.92 19.31
C ILE A 230 -15.94 -12.73 18.30
N ALA A 231 -17.15 -13.13 18.67
CA ALA A 231 -18.00 -13.90 17.79
C ALA A 231 -18.23 -13.22 16.44
N ASN A 232 -18.15 -13.98 15.35
CA ASN A 232 -18.17 -13.42 13.98
C ASN A 232 -19.52 -12.73 13.63
N TRP A 233 -20.62 -13.10 14.28
CA TRP A 233 -21.90 -12.42 14.10
C TRP A 233 -21.85 -10.96 14.57
N ILE A 234 -21.05 -10.65 15.61
CA ILE A 234 -20.85 -9.26 16.09
C ILE A 234 -20.17 -8.42 15.00
N ARG A 235 -19.17 -8.99 14.28
CA ARG A 235 -18.56 -8.32 13.12
C ARG A 235 -19.62 -7.94 12.07
N LYS A 236 -20.52 -8.87 11.74
CA LYS A 236 -21.62 -8.61 10.78
C LYS A 236 -22.55 -7.50 11.27
N LEU A 237 -22.89 -7.51 12.55
CA LEU A 237 -23.72 -6.48 13.17
C LEU A 237 -23.02 -5.09 13.14
N VAL A 238 -21.75 -5.04 13.46
CA VAL A 238 -20.93 -3.81 13.40
C VAL A 238 -20.92 -3.26 11.97
N LEU A 239 -20.65 -4.10 10.97
CA LEU A 239 -20.66 -3.67 9.56
C LEU A 239 -22.02 -3.19 9.10
N PHE A 240 -23.10 -3.88 9.48
CA PHE A 240 -24.47 -3.45 9.17
C PHE A 240 -24.76 -2.07 9.78
N SER A 241 -24.46 -1.89 11.07
CA SER A 241 -24.65 -0.61 11.74
C SER A 241 -23.83 0.52 11.12
N LEU A 242 -22.55 0.27 10.82
CA LEU A 242 -21.67 1.27 10.19
C LEU A 242 -22.21 1.69 8.81
N ARG A 243 -22.61 0.74 7.97
CA ARG A 243 -23.19 1.01 6.65
C ARG A 243 -24.50 1.81 6.74
N SER A 244 -25.33 1.55 7.77
CA SER A 244 -26.64 2.19 7.93
C SER A 244 -26.54 3.62 8.50
N PHE A 245 -25.54 3.88 9.35
CA PHE A 245 -25.47 5.12 10.12
C PHE A 245 -24.25 6.00 9.82
N THR A 246 -23.34 5.56 8.92
CA THR A 246 -22.16 6.36 8.59
C THR A 246 -21.94 6.45 7.08
N SER A 247 -21.11 7.41 6.65
CA SER A 247 -20.74 7.56 5.24
C SER A 247 -19.64 6.55 4.83
N VAL A 248 -19.49 6.34 3.51
CA VAL A 248 -18.42 5.50 2.92
C VAL A 248 -17.03 5.92 3.43
N LYS A 249 -16.84 7.21 3.69
CA LYS A 249 -15.61 7.76 4.26
C LYS A 249 -15.25 7.11 5.60
N THR A 250 -16.26 6.83 6.42
CA THR A 250 -16.08 6.24 7.76
C THR A 250 -16.08 4.71 7.70
N PHE A 251 -17.10 4.12 7.06
CA PHE A 251 -17.22 2.66 7.09
C PHE A 251 -16.30 1.96 6.09
N GLY A 252 -15.97 2.58 4.94
CA GLY A 252 -15.21 1.93 3.87
C GLY A 252 -13.88 1.32 4.31
N PRO A 253 -12.99 2.06 5.03
CA PRO A 253 -11.74 1.50 5.55
C PRO A 253 -11.95 0.35 6.54
N ILE A 254 -12.96 0.47 7.41
CA ILE A 254 -13.28 -0.54 8.43
C ILE A 254 -13.84 -1.79 7.76
N GLU A 255 -14.76 -1.61 6.81
CA GLU A 255 -15.35 -2.68 6.04
C GLU A 255 -14.29 -3.47 5.27
N PHE A 256 -13.39 -2.78 4.57
CA PHE A 256 -12.27 -3.39 3.85
C PHE A 256 -11.43 -4.25 4.80
N PHE A 257 -10.93 -3.67 5.89
CA PHE A 257 -10.11 -4.39 6.86
C PHE A 257 -10.85 -5.59 7.48
N LEU A 258 -12.08 -5.41 7.97
CA LEU A 258 -12.84 -6.48 8.61
C LEU A 258 -13.26 -7.58 7.62
N THR A 259 -13.40 -7.28 6.34
CA THR A 259 -13.69 -8.29 5.31
C THR A 259 -12.46 -9.14 5.04
N LEU A 260 -11.29 -8.52 4.87
CA LEU A 260 -10.04 -9.25 4.67
C LEU A 260 -9.69 -10.12 5.89
N MET A 261 -9.97 -9.63 7.11
CA MET A 261 -9.74 -10.39 8.35
C MET A 261 -10.74 -11.55 8.56
N ALA A 262 -11.71 -11.75 7.66
CA ALA A 262 -12.72 -12.81 7.78
C ALA A 262 -12.60 -13.90 6.70
N MET A 263 -11.47 -13.97 6.05
CA MET A 263 -11.18 -14.95 4.99
C MET A 263 -9.69 -15.25 4.91
N ASP A 264 -9.33 -16.38 4.30
CA ASP A 264 -7.95 -16.63 3.93
C ASP A 264 -7.52 -15.68 2.81
N PHE A 265 -6.42 -14.98 3.06
CA PHE A 265 -5.88 -13.99 2.15
C PHE A 265 -4.41 -14.32 1.89
N ILE A 266 -4.18 -15.29 0.99
CA ILE A 266 -2.87 -15.90 0.72
C ILE A 266 -2.53 -15.70 -0.75
N ALA A 267 -1.31 -15.27 -1.03
CA ALA A 267 -0.72 -15.14 -2.36
C ALA A 267 0.60 -15.93 -2.46
N PRO A 268 1.17 -16.10 -3.64
CA PRO A 268 2.49 -16.69 -3.82
C PRO A 268 3.54 -16.00 -2.95
N LYS A 269 4.38 -16.79 -2.27
CA LYS A 269 5.39 -16.28 -1.34
C LYS A 269 6.53 -15.58 -2.08
N PHE A 270 6.98 -14.46 -1.53
CA PHE A 270 8.15 -13.74 -2.02
C PHE A 270 8.87 -12.97 -0.91
N GLY A 271 10.17 -12.74 -1.12
CA GLY A 271 11.00 -11.93 -0.24
C GLY A 271 11.57 -12.68 0.96
N ASN A 272 12.30 -11.94 1.78
CA ASN A 272 13.03 -12.47 2.93
C ASN A 272 12.75 -11.70 4.23
N HIS A 273 12.06 -10.56 4.15
CA HIS A 273 11.75 -9.77 5.34
C HIS A 273 10.64 -10.45 6.15
N ARG A 274 10.93 -10.74 7.42
CA ARG A 274 9.98 -11.40 8.32
C ARG A 274 9.17 -10.39 9.12
N LEU A 275 7.95 -10.77 9.50
CA LEU A 275 7.06 -9.91 10.28
C LEU A 275 7.64 -9.58 11.66
N GLU A 276 8.33 -10.53 12.28
CA GLU A 276 9.00 -10.33 13.56
C GLU A 276 10.06 -9.25 13.51
N ASP A 277 10.90 -9.25 12.45
CA ASP A 277 11.94 -8.23 12.25
C ASP A 277 11.32 -6.83 12.11
N TYR A 278 10.25 -6.73 11.35
CA TYR A 278 9.50 -5.48 11.21
C TYR A 278 8.92 -4.97 12.54
N PHE A 279 8.36 -5.86 13.37
CA PHE A 279 7.86 -5.48 14.70
C PHE A 279 9.01 -5.07 15.63
N ASN A 280 10.18 -5.71 15.54
CA ASN A 280 11.38 -5.29 16.26
C ASN A 280 11.83 -3.89 15.87
N GLU A 281 11.79 -3.55 14.56
CA GLU A 281 12.07 -2.20 14.11
C GLU A 281 11.07 -1.17 14.68
N LEU A 282 9.77 -1.50 14.71
CA LEU A 282 8.75 -0.63 15.32
C LEU A 282 8.98 -0.40 16.81
N LYS A 283 9.41 -1.44 17.55
CA LYS A 283 9.80 -1.32 18.96
C LYS A 283 10.96 -0.35 19.12
N ASN A 284 12.01 -0.48 18.30
CA ASN A 284 13.25 0.30 18.39
C ASN A 284 13.09 1.77 17.93
N LYS A 285 12.35 2.03 16.85
CA LYS A 285 12.08 3.41 16.38
C LYS A 285 11.37 4.24 17.43
N ARG A 286 10.46 3.64 18.19
CA ARG A 286 9.71 4.33 19.24
C ARG A 286 10.50 4.51 20.55
N SER A 287 11.42 3.61 20.88
CA SER A 287 12.33 3.80 22.02
C SER A 287 13.26 4.99 21.79
N LYS A 288 13.75 5.21 20.56
CA LYS A 288 14.54 6.40 20.21
C LYS A 288 13.73 7.70 20.32
N GLN A 289 12.45 7.70 19.93
CA GLN A 289 11.58 8.89 20.09
C GLN A 289 11.26 9.21 21.56
N SER A 290 11.03 8.22 22.41
CA SER A 290 10.77 8.44 23.84
C SER A 290 12.00 8.97 24.58
N VAL A 291 13.21 8.52 24.22
CA VAL A 291 14.47 9.03 24.78
C VAL A 291 14.75 10.48 24.34
N PHE A 292 14.33 10.86 23.12
CA PHE A 292 14.51 12.24 22.63
C PHE A 292 13.56 13.22 23.34
N VAL A 293 12.32 12.79 23.61
CA VAL A 293 11.32 13.61 24.33
C VAL A 293 11.69 13.75 25.81
N SER A 294 12.21 12.69 26.46
CA SER A 294 12.66 12.79 27.86
C SER A 294 13.87 13.72 28.02
N LYS A 295 14.80 13.73 27.06
CA LYS A 295 15.94 14.66 27.07
C LYS A 295 15.57 16.13 26.79
N GLN A 296 14.41 16.40 26.15
CA GLN A 296 13.94 17.78 25.96
C GLN A 296 13.12 18.31 27.15
N LEU A 297 12.72 17.46 28.09
CA LEU A 297 12.01 17.85 29.32
C LEU A 297 12.94 18.02 30.53
N GLU A 298 14.25 17.72 30.37
CA GLU A 298 15.29 17.89 31.39
C GLU A 298 16.19 19.11 31.12
N ILE A 299 15.81 20.00 30.17
CA ILE A 299 16.38 21.33 29.96
C ILE A 299 15.31 22.39 30.25
#